data_3fddab416a3bb5d86203a242b8995d06
#
_entry.id   3fddab416a3bb5d86203a242b8995d06
#
_cell.length_a   1.000
_cell.length_b   1.000
_cell.length_c   1.000
_cell.angle_alpha   90.00
_cell.angle_beta   90.00
_cell.angle_gamma   90.00
#
_symmetry.space_group_name_H-M   'P 1'
#
loop_
_entity.id
_entity.type
_entity.pdbx_description
1 polymer ?
#
loop_
_entity_poly.entity_id
_entity_poly.type
_entity_poly.pdbx_seq_one_letter_code
_entity_poly.pdbx_strand_id
1 'polypeptide(L)'
;MDDFLSTKEMGWLLDRSAGSVRRMIRDGEIEGVRLPDGFRVPKDEALRVSRDRIESEAGRKLSDRELEGLIDEVLTTNEERA
;
A
#
# COMPACT_ATOMS: atom_id res chain seq x y z
N MET A 1 4.44 -10.49 4.83
CA MET A 1 4.51 -9.42 3.81
C MET A 1 5.95 -9.20 3.40
N ASP A 2 6.20 -9.08 2.11
CA ASP A 2 7.53 -8.77 1.61
C ASP A 2 7.94 -7.35 1.98
N ASP A 3 9.23 -7.05 1.85
CA ASP A 3 9.75 -5.72 2.16
C ASP A 3 9.26 -4.64 1.18
N PHE A 4 8.69 -5.04 0.07
CA PHE A 4 8.19 -4.14 -0.97
C PHE A 4 6.79 -4.58 -1.43
N LEU A 5 5.99 -3.60 -1.84
CA LEU A 5 4.68 -3.84 -2.41
C LEU A 5 4.66 -3.42 -3.87
N SER A 6 3.86 -4.11 -4.68
CA SER A 6 3.64 -3.72 -6.07
C SER A 6 2.66 -2.56 -6.14
N THR A 7 2.54 -1.93 -7.32
CA THR A 7 1.54 -0.87 -7.53
C THR A 7 0.12 -1.41 -7.40
N LYS A 8 -0.09 -2.66 -7.79
CA LYS A 8 -1.38 -3.33 -7.65
C LYS A 8 -1.75 -3.50 -6.19
N GLU A 9 -0.80 -3.96 -5.37
CA GLU A 9 -1.01 -4.12 -3.94
C GLU A 9 -1.27 -2.78 -3.26
N MET A 10 -0.50 -1.76 -3.62
CA MET A 10 -0.74 -0.40 -3.10
C MET A 10 -2.12 0.10 -3.50
N GLY A 11 -2.57 -0.23 -4.71
CA GLY A 11 -3.91 0.11 -5.17
C GLY A 11 -4.99 -0.48 -4.27
N TRP A 12 -4.83 -1.71 -3.83
CA TRP A 12 -5.76 -2.32 -2.89
C TRP A 12 -5.80 -1.56 -1.56
N LEU A 13 -4.64 -1.16 -1.05
CA LEU A 13 -4.57 -0.44 0.22
C LEU A 13 -5.17 0.96 0.14
N LEU A 14 -5.03 1.62 -1.00
CA LEU A 14 -5.46 3.00 -1.17
C LEU A 14 -6.80 3.14 -1.89
N ASP A 15 -7.40 2.02 -2.30
CA ASP A 15 -8.60 1.99 -3.13
C ASP A 15 -8.40 2.82 -4.41
N ARG A 16 -7.29 2.57 -5.09
CA ARG A 16 -6.91 3.23 -6.32
C ARG A 16 -6.48 2.19 -7.35
N SER A 17 -6.53 2.56 -8.62
CA SER A 17 -6.00 1.71 -9.67
C SER A 17 -4.47 1.70 -9.63
N ALA A 18 -3.86 0.65 -10.17
CA ALA A 18 -2.40 0.60 -10.28
C ALA A 18 -1.86 1.77 -11.10
N GLY A 19 -2.62 2.21 -12.12
CA GLY A 19 -2.25 3.39 -12.91
C GLY A 19 -2.20 4.66 -12.09
N SER A 20 -3.17 4.84 -11.19
CA SER A 20 -3.17 5.99 -10.27
C SER A 20 -1.98 5.94 -9.32
N VAL A 21 -1.65 4.75 -8.81
CA VAL A 21 -0.50 4.58 -7.93
C VAL A 21 0.80 4.94 -8.67
N ARG A 22 0.96 4.48 -9.91
CA ARG A 22 2.13 4.82 -10.71
C ARG A 22 2.26 6.32 -10.90
N ARG A 23 1.14 7.01 -11.13
CA ARG A 23 1.13 8.48 -11.25
C ARG A 23 1.56 9.14 -9.95
N MET A 24 1.06 8.66 -8.81
CA MET A 24 1.44 9.19 -7.50
C MET A 24 2.94 9.03 -7.24
N ILE A 25 3.52 7.93 -7.68
CA ILE A 25 4.96 7.73 -7.57
C ILE A 25 5.73 8.71 -8.46
N ARG A 26 5.28 8.89 -9.70
CA ARG A 26 5.92 9.85 -10.63
C ARG A 26 5.83 11.28 -10.11
N ASP A 27 4.73 11.62 -9.46
CA ASP A 27 4.50 12.97 -8.94
C ASP A 27 5.18 13.21 -7.59
N GLY A 28 5.80 12.19 -7.00
CA GLY A 28 6.49 12.29 -5.73
C GLY A 28 5.59 12.20 -4.51
N GLU A 29 4.31 11.86 -4.67
CA GLU A 29 3.40 11.70 -3.54
C GLU A 29 3.68 10.41 -2.76
N ILE A 30 4.19 9.40 -3.46
CA ILE A 30 4.60 8.12 -2.87
C ILE A 30 6.04 7.87 -3.30
N GLU A 31 6.91 7.54 -2.36
CA GLU A 31 8.28 7.15 -2.69
C GLU A 31 8.29 5.71 -3.18
N GLY A 32 8.70 5.51 -4.42
CA GLY A 32 8.79 4.19 -5.02
C GLY A 32 10.15 3.96 -5.64
N VAL A 33 10.49 2.68 -5.82
CA VAL A 33 11.71 2.25 -6.51
C VAL A 33 11.31 1.77 -7.89
N ARG A 34 11.98 2.27 -8.92
CA ARG A 34 11.72 1.85 -10.29
C ARG A 34 12.58 0.64 -10.64
N LEU A 35 11.92 -0.44 -11.03
CA LEU A 35 12.58 -1.67 -11.49
C LEU A 35 12.24 -1.88 -12.96
N PRO A 36 12.99 -2.77 -13.67
CA PRO A 36 12.70 -3.03 -15.09
C PRO A 36 11.26 -3.48 -15.36
N ASP A 37 10.63 -4.17 -14.42
CA ASP A 37 9.27 -4.67 -14.56
C ASP A 37 8.21 -3.77 -13.92
N GLY A 38 8.59 -2.57 -13.48
CA GLY A 38 7.65 -1.62 -12.89
C GLY A 38 8.15 -1.01 -11.58
N PHE A 39 7.24 -0.39 -10.84
CA PHE A 39 7.56 0.23 -9.56
C PHE A 39 7.34 -0.72 -8.40
N ARG A 40 8.09 -0.49 -7.32
CA ARG A 40 7.88 -1.14 -6.03
C ARG A 40 7.87 -0.08 -4.94
N VAL A 41 7.04 -0.28 -3.93
CA VAL A 41 6.92 0.66 -2.80
C VAL A 41 7.47 -0.01 -1.56
N PRO A 42 8.47 0.60 -0.89
CA PRO A 42 8.99 0.03 0.35
C PRO A 42 7.89 -0.08 1.40
N LYS A 43 7.99 -1.09 2.24
CA LYS A 43 7.01 -1.35 3.30
C LYS A 43 6.78 -0.14 4.19
N ASP A 44 7.84 0.55 4.59
CA ASP A 44 7.72 1.73 5.45
C ASP A 44 6.88 2.82 4.80
N GLU A 45 7.07 3.01 3.51
CA GLU A 45 6.31 3.99 2.76
C GLU A 45 4.85 3.54 2.61
N ALA A 46 4.62 2.25 2.39
CA ALA A 46 3.27 1.71 2.32
C ALA A 46 2.52 1.96 3.64
N LEU A 47 3.17 1.75 4.77
CA LEU A 47 2.59 2.03 6.08
C LEU A 47 2.25 3.52 6.21
N ARG A 48 3.19 4.39 5.82
CA ARG A 48 3.01 5.83 5.93
C ARG A 48 1.81 6.34 5.12
N VAL A 49 1.74 5.95 3.85
CA VAL A 49 0.72 6.51 2.95
C VAL A 49 -0.66 5.87 3.13
N SER A 50 -0.75 4.66 3.68
CA SER A 50 -2.03 3.98 3.89
C SER A 50 -2.60 4.19 5.28
N ARG A 51 -1.81 4.70 6.23
CA ARG A 51 -2.22 4.84 7.64
C ARG A 51 -3.52 5.60 7.80
N ASP A 52 -3.61 6.79 7.25
CA ASP A 52 -4.78 7.65 7.44
C ASP A 52 -6.06 6.98 6.97
N ARG A 53 -6.00 6.34 5.81
CA ARG A 53 -7.17 5.66 5.27
C ARG A 53 -7.58 4.47 6.14
N ILE A 54 -6.62 3.66 6.55
CA ILE A 54 -6.91 2.46 7.34
C ILE A 54 -7.39 2.85 8.74
N GLU A 55 -6.77 3.85 9.36
CA GLU A 55 -7.23 4.35 10.66
C GLU A 55 -8.62 4.94 10.58
N SER A 56 -8.93 5.63 9.49
CA SER A 56 -10.27 6.18 9.27
C SER A 56 -11.31 5.07 9.19
N GLU A 57 -11.00 3.99 8.46
CA GLU A 57 -11.91 2.84 8.36
C GLU A 57 -12.04 2.07 9.67
N ALA A 58 -10.96 1.97 10.42
CA ALA A 58 -10.94 1.30 11.72
C ALA A 58 -11.63 2.13 12.82
N GLY A 59 -11.75 3.44 12.61
CA GLY A 59 -12.34 4.35 13.57
C GLY A 59 -11.45 4.65 14.76
N ARG A 60 -10.13 4.40 14.64
CA ARG A 60 -9.19 4.64 15.74
C ARG A 60 -7.75 4.69 15.22
N LYS A 61 -6.87 5.25 16.05
CA LYS A 61 -5.43 5.22 15.78
C LYS A 61 -4.89 3.80 15.94
N LEU A 62 -3.89 3.46 15.15
CA LEU A 62 -3.29 2.14 15.14
C LEU A 62 -1.80 2.22 15.40
N SER A 63 -1.26 1.24 16.14
CA SER A 63 0.18 1.07 16.23
C SER A 63 0.70 0.56 14.88
N ASP A 64 2.00 0.67 14.66
CA ASP A 64 2.62 0.15 13.42
C ASP A 64 2.34 -1.35 13.28
N ARG A 65 2.37 -2.08 14.38
CA ARG A 65 2.12 -3.53 14.38
C ARG A 65 0.69 -3.85 13.97
N GLU A 66 -0.28 -3.11 14.51
CA GLU A 66 -1.69 -3.29 14.15
C GLU A 66 -1.92 -2.93 12.69
N LEU A 67 -1.34 -1.82 12.24
CA LEU A 67 -1.44 -1.39 10.86
C LEU A 67 -0.86 -2.43 9.90
N GLU A 68 0.30 -2.96 10.23
CA GLU A 68 0.94 -3.99 9.42
C GLU A 68 0.07 -5.25 9.31
N GLY A 69 -0.55 -5.66 10.41
CA GLY A 69 -1.46 -6.80 10.41
C GLY A 69 -2.69 -6.58 9.54
N LEU A 70 -3.26 -5.38 9.58
CA LEU A 70 -4.41 -5.05 8.73
C LEU A 70 -4.02 -4.98 7.26
N ILE A 71 -2.85 -4.46 6.95
CA ILE A 71 -2.33 -4.47 5.58
C ILE A 71 -2.20 -5.89 5.06
N ASP A 72 -1.64 -6.78 5.86
CA ASP A 72 -1.50 -8.19 5.46
C ASP A 72 -2.87 -8.83 5.20
N GLU A 73 -3.89 -8.52 6.00
CA GLU A 73 -5.25 -8.99 5.78
C GLU A 73 -5.81 -8.49 4.45
N VAL A 74 -5.64 -7.21 4.16
CA VAL A 74 -6.15 -6.61 2.92
C VAL A 74 -5.48 -7.27 1.71
N LEU A 75 -4.16 -7.44 1.76
CA LEU A 75 -3.41 -8.05 0.66
C LEU A 75 -3.84 -9.50 0.43
N THR A 76 -3.94 -10.27 1.50
CA THR A 76 -4.34 -11.68 1.41
C THR A 76 -5.75 -11.82 0.85
N THR A 77 -6.69 -11.02 1.35
CA THR A 77 -8.09 -11.05 0.91
C THR A 77 -8.20 -10.72 -0.59
N ASN A 78 -7.47 -9.71 -1.05
CA ASN A 78 -7.53 -9.32 -2.45
C ASN A 78 -6.83 -10.32 -3.37
N GLU A 79 -5.75 -10.95 -2.92
CA GLU A 79 -5.09 -12.01 -3.68
C GLU A 79 -6.01 -13.22 -3.87
N GLU A 80 -6.76 -13.58 -2.84
CA GLU A 80 -7.70 -14.69 -2.91
C GLU A 80 -8.85 -14.43 -3.87
N ARG A 81 -9.21 -13.17 -4.07
CA ARG A 81 -10.26 -12.77 -5.00
C ARG A 81 -9.78 -12.63 -6.44
N ALA A 82 -8.50 -12.47 -6.61
CA ALA A 82 -7.91 -12.30 -7.96
C ALA A 82 -7.76 -13.65 -8.72
#